data_84bff34593c8f1c72145e80cede0f3ff
#
_entry.id   84bff34593c8f1c72145e80cede0f3ff
#
_cell.length_a   1.000
_cell.length_b   1.000
_cell.length_c   1.000
_cell.angle_alpha   90.00
_cell.angle_beta   90.00
_cell.angle_gamma   90.00
#
_symmetry.space_group_name_H-M   'P 1'
#
loop_
_entity.id
_entity.type
_entity.pdbx_description
1 polymer ?
#
loop_
_entity_poly.entity_id
_entity_poly.type
_entity_poly.pdbx_seq_one_letter_code
_entity_poly.pdbx_strand_id
1 'polypeptide(L)'
;MQFHEDGGSAGKMGAQKPNRLSGESSPYLLQHAYNPVEWYPWGEEAFQQARVQDRPVFLSIGYSTCHWCHVMAHESFEDEEVAALLNRAFICIKVDREERPDIDALYMTVAQTLTGSGGWPLTIIMTPDREPFFAATYIPKESRFGSNGCLLYTSPSPRDS
;
A
#
# COMPACT_ATOMS: atom_id res chain seq x y z
N MET A 1 12.53 5.39 34.99
CA MET A 1 12.49 5.31 34.49
C MET A 1 12.55 5.29 33.54
N GLN A 2 12.33 5.29 33.25
CA GLN A 2 12.22 5.26 32.56
C GLN A 2 12.34 5.39 31.68
N PHE A 3 12.32 5.21 31.38
CA PHE A 3 12.38 5.23 30.55
C PHE A 3 12.69 5.36 29.72
N HIS A 4 12.86 5.16 29.80
CA HIS A 4 13.11 5.26 29.08
C HIS A 4 13.51 5.24 28.28
N GLU A 5 13.82 5.12 28.58
CA GLU A 5 14.04 4.95 28.00
C GLU A 5 14.11 4.83 27.18
N ASP A 6 14.17 4.54 27.26
CA ASP A 6 14.07 4.38 26.44
C ASP A 6 14.29 4.78 25.64
N GLY A 7 14.92 4.56 25.75
CA GLY A 7 15.43 5.66 25.20
C GLY A 7 15.38 5.83 23.73
N GLY A 8 16.40 5.51 23.01
CA GLY A 8 16.45 5.83 21.62
C GLY A 8 15.32 5.22 20.85
N SER A 9 15.07 4.00 21.11
CA SER A 9 14.01 3.32 20.43
C SER A 9 12.70 3.93 20.78
N ALA A 10 12.55 4.22 22.02
CA ALA A 10 11.32 4.83 22.45
C ALA A 10 11.15 6.18 21.78
N GLY A 11 12.20 6.90 21.65
CA GLY A 11 12.10 8.19 21.02
C GLY A 11 11.70 8.08 19.58
N LYS A 12 12.22 7.09 18.90
CA LYS A 12 11.88 6.91 17.53
C LYS A 12 10.41 6.52 17.41
N MET A 13 9.96 5.66 18.25
CA MET A 13 8.58 5.28 18.20
C MET A 13 7.70 6.46 18.51
N GLY A 14 8.11 7.29 19.44
CA GLY A 14 7.32 8.44 19.78
C GLY A 14 7.22 9.42 18.63
N ALA A 15 8.17 9.40 17.75
CA ALA A 15 8.15 10.34 16.65
C ALA A 15 7.21 9.88 15.53
N GLN A 16 6.81 8.64 15.54
CA GLN A 16 5.95 8.16 14.50
C GLN A 16 4.51 8.50 14.79
N LYS A 17 3.86 9.08 13.81
CA LYS A 17 2.45 9.37 13.91
C LYS A 17 1.68 8.35 13.12
N PRO A 18 0.48 7.99 13.57
CA PRO A 18 -0.33 7.07 12.80
C PRO A 18 -0.80 7.76 11.52
N ASN A 19 -0.99 6.97 10.50
CA ASN A 19 -1.58 7.48 9.27
C ASN A 19 -3.10 7.46 9.42
N ARG A 20 -3.81 7.76 8.34
CA ARG A 20 -5.26 7.87 8.39
C ARG A 20 -6.00 6.59 8.70
N LEU A 21 -5.32 5.44 8.67
CA LEU A 21 -5.96 4.18 9.02
C LEU A 21 -6.24 4.08 10.51
N SER A 22 -5.64 4.92 11.33
CA SER A 22 -5.85 4.86 12.77
C SER A 22 -7.30 5.14 13.17
N GLY A 23 -8.06 5.77 12.30
CA GLY A 23 -9.47 6.04 12.59
C GLY A 23 -10.42 4.95 12.13
N GLU A 24 -9.89 3.86 11.57
CA GLU A 24 -10.72 2.79 11.03
C GLU A 24 -11.04 1.75 12.10
N SER A 25 -12.09 0.96 11.86
CA SER A 25 -12.47 -0.08 12.81
C SER A 25 -11.92 -1.45 12.43
N SER A 26 -11.49 -1.64 11.20
CA SER A 26 -10.98 -2.92 10.73
C SER A 26 -9.68 -3.27 11.44
N PRO A 27 -9.58 -4.41 12.12
CA PRO A 27 -8.31 -4.80 12.73
C PRO A 27 -7.19 -4.93 11.72
N TYR A 28 -7.52 -5.38 10.51
CA TYR A 28 -6.52 -5.51 9.46
C TYR A 28 -5.94 -4.13 9.10
N LEU A 29 -6.81 -3.13 8.92
CA LEU A 29 -6.34 -1.80 8.59
C LEU A 29 -5.55 -1.18 9.75
N LEU A 30 -5.99 -1.43 10.98
CA LEU A 30 -5.29 -0.89 12.13
C LEU A 30 -3.89 -1.44 12.27
N GLN A 31 -3.63 -2.64 11.75
CA GLN A 31 -2.28 -3.20 11.75
C GLN A 31 -1.33 -2.35 10.93
N HIS A 32 -1.86 -1.57 9.99
CA HIS A 32 -1.03 -0.76 9.10
C HIS A 32 -1.03 0.72 9.46
N ALA A 33 -1.64 1.07 10.60
CA ALA A 33 -1.76 2.48 10.99
C ALA A 33 -0.42 3.14 11.26
N TYR A 34 0.58 2.36 11.64
CA TYR A 34 1.91 2.89 11.94
C TYR A 34 2.95 2.51 10.90
N ASN A 35 2.50 2.03 9.73
CA ASN A 35 3.44 1.81 8.63
C ASN A 35 4.04 3.14 8.20
N PRO A 36 5.27 3.14 7.72
CA PRO A 36 5.84 4.38 7.15
C PRO A 36 5.14 4.80 5.86
N VAL A 37 4.36 3.92 5.23
CA VAL A 37 3.52 4.31 4.10
C VAL A 37 2.36 5.14 4.64
N GLU A 38 2.08 6.28 4.00
CA GLU A 38 1.00 7.16 4.43
C GLU A 38 -0.32 6.67 3.86
N TRP A 39 -0.81 5.59 4.41
CA TRP A 39 -2.02 4.96 3.91
C TRP A 39 -3.26 5.79 4.16
N TYR A 40 -4.17 5.76 3.19
CA TYR A 40 -5.51 6.31 3.33
C TYR A 40 -6.51 5.15 3.31
N PRO A 41 -7.64 5.27 3.99
CA PRO A 41 -8.73 4.33 3.74
C PRO A 41 -9.37 4.69 2.41
N TRP A 42 -10.16 3.80 1.87
CA TRP A 42 -10.89 4.07 0.63
C TRP A 42 -11.88 5.19 0.90
N GLY A 43 -11.88 6.20 0.05
CA GLY A 43 -12.82 7.30 0.19
C GLY A 43 -12.44 8.48 -0.67
N GLU A 44 -13.30 9.48 -0.67
CA GLU A 44 -13.10 10.66 -1.50
C GLU A 44 -11.85 11.44 -1.11
N GLU A 45 -11.49 11.42 0.14
CA GLU A 45 -10.31 12.19 0.57
C GLU A 45 -9.07 11.74 -0.19
N ALA A 46 -8.88 10.42 -0.34
CA ALA A 46 -7.71 9.92 -1.05
C ALA A 46 -7.71 10.33 -2.51
N PHE A 47 -8.86 10.19 -3.17
CA PHE A 47 -8.93 10.54 -4.59
C PHE A 47 -8.81 12.04 -4.81
N GLN A 48 -9.31 12.83 -3.88
CA GLN A 48 -9.15 14.27 -3.94
C GLN A 48 -7.69 14.64 -3.83
N GLN A 49 -6.96 14.00 -2.91
CA GLN A 49 -5.54 14.26 -2.78
C GLN A 49 -4.77 13.81 -4.02
N ALA A 50 -5.20 12.72 -4.64
CA ALA A 50 -4.56 12.26 -5.86
C ALA A 50 -4.72 13.29 -6.97
N ARG A 51 -5.90 13.87 -7.09
CA ARG A 51 -6.15 14.91 -8.09
C ARG A 51 -5.36 16.18 -7.80
N VAL A 52 -5.37 16.62 -6.54
CA VAL A 52 -4.69 17.85 -6.16
C VAL A 52 -3.18 17.73 -6.36
N GLN A 53 -2.63 16.60 -6.03
CA GLN A 53 -1.19 16.40 -6.12
C GLN A 53 -0.75 15.80 -7.44
N ASP A 54 -1.71 15.49 -8.31
CA ASP A 54 -1.45 14.91 -9.63
C ASP A 54 -0.61 13.64 -9.49
N ARG A 55 -1.06 12.74 -8.64
CA ARG A 55 -0.39 11.46 -8.42
C ARG A 55 -1.35 10.32 -8.65
N PRO A 56 -0.89 9.22 -9.24
CA PRO A 56 -1.75 8.04 -9.36
C PRO A 56 -2.00 7.42 -7.99
N VAL A 57 -2.99 6.56 -7.93
CA VAL A 57 -3.38 5.88 -6.71
C VAL A 57 -2.80 4.47 -6.73
N PHE A 58 -2.18 4.11 -5.60
CA PHE A 58 -1.67 2.76 -5.37
C PHE A 58 -2.64 2.09 -4.40
N LEU A 59 -3.42 1.15 -4.90
CA LEU A 59 -4.43 0.48 -4.09
C LEU A 59 -3.96 -0.91 -3.71
N SER A 60 -3.99 -1.21 -2.42
CA SER A 60 -3.60 -2.52 -1.92
C SER A 60 -4.76 -3.13 -1.18
N ILE A 61 -5.19 -4.31 -1.58
CA ILE A 61 -6.33 -5.00 -0.97
C ILE A 61 -5.83 -6.31 -0.37
N GLY A 62 -6.22 -6.58 0.85
CA GLY A 62 -5.85 -7.82 1.52
C GLY A 62 -6.80 -8.12 2.65
N TYR A 63 -6.39 -9.00 3.55
CA TYR A 63 -7.21 -9.37 4.70
C TYR A 63 -6.32 -10.00 5.79
N SER A 64 -6.88 -10.16 6.99
CA SER A 64 -6.10 -10.50 8.17
C SER A 64 -5.38 -11.83 8.09
N THR A 65 -5.99 -12.84 7.49
CA THR A 65 -5.40 -14.17 7.46
C THR A 65 -4.67 -14.47 6.16
N CYS A 66 -4.40 -13.46 5.37
CA CYS A 66 -3.71 -13.62 4.10
C CYS A 66 -2.20 -13.66 4.33
N HIS A 67 -1.60 -14.84 4.13
CA HIS A 67 -0.17 -15.01 4.38
C HIS A 67 0.69 -14.05 3.56
N TRP A 68 0.45 -14.01 2.24
CA TRP A 68 1.28 -13.18 1.37
C TRP A 68 1.03 -11.69 1.54
N CYS A 69 -0.14 -11.31 2.10
CA CYS A 69 -0.36 -9.91 2.47
C CYS A 69 0.58 -9.51 3.60
N HIS A 70 0.77 -10.40 4.57
CA HIS A 70 1.68 -10.13 5.68
C HIS A 70 3.12 -10.13 5.22
N VAL A 71 3.48 -11.02 4.29
CA VAL A 71 4.82 -11.04 3.74
C VAL A 71 5.12 -9.73 3.03
N MET A 72 4.19 -9.26 2.20
CA MET A 72 4.39 -8.01 1.48
C MET A 72 4.46 -6.82 2.43
N ALA A 73 3.65 -6.83 3.49
CA ALA A 73 3.70 -5.77 4.47
C ALA A 73 5.07 -5.73 5.14
N HIS A 74 5.55 -6.89 5.55
CA HIS A 74 6.82 -6.96 6.25
C HIS A 74 7.99 -6.60 5.33
N GLU A 75 7.97 -7.06 4.11
CA GLU A 75 9.08 -6.80 3.19
C GLU A 75 9.08 -5.39 2.62
N SER A 76 7.92 -4.84 2.40
CA SER A 76 7.81 -3.60 1.66
C SER A 76 7.14 -2.46 2.40
N PHE A 77 5.97 -2.70 2.96
CA PHE A 77 5.22 -1.58 3.56
C PHE A 77 5.79 -1.09 4.87
N GLU A 78 6.56 -1.94 5.55
CA GLU A 78 7.25 -1.56 6.78
C GLU A 78 8.66 -1.08 6.49
N ASP A 79 9.10 -1.16 5.26
CA ASP A 79 10.44 -0.77 4.87
C ASP A 79 10.49 0.72 4.55
N GLU A 80 11.43 1.43 5.16
CA GLU A 80 11.50 2.89 5.02
C GLU A 80 11.81 3.33 3.59
N GLU A 81 12.64 2.60 2.91
CA GLU A 81 13.02 2.97 1.55
C GLU A 81 11.85 2.81 0.58
N VAL A 82 11.15 1.68 0.68
CA VAL A 82 9.98 1.45 -0.17
C VAL A 82 8.90 2.46 0.17
N ALA A 83 8.68 2.71 1.46
CA ALA A 83 7.65 3.64 1.88
C ALA A 83 7.92 5.04 1.36
N ALA A 84 9.18 5.48 1.39
CA ALA A 84 9.52 6.80 0.89
C ALA A 84 9.21 6.92 -0.60
N LEU A 85 9.48 5.86 -1.36
CA LEU A 85 9.18 5.88 -2.79
C LEU A 85 7.68 5.87 -3.04
N LEU A 86 6.94 5.05 -2.30
CA LEU A 86 5.48 4.99 -2.47
C LEU A 86 4.83 6.31 -2.10
N ASN A 87 5.27 6.92 -1.00
CA ASN A 87 4.70 8.19 -0.55
C ASN A 87 4.97 9.31 -1.54
N ARG A 88 6.11 9.24 -2.21
CA ARG A 88 6.47 10.29 -3.16
C ARG A 88 5.74 10.12 -4.49
N ALA A 89 5.56 8.88 -4.91
CA ALA A 89 5.03 8.60 -6.24
C ALA A 89 3.51 8.45 -6.30
N PHE A 90 2.88 8.07 -5.20
CA PHE A 90 1.47 7.69 -5.21
C PHE A 90 0.70 8.26 -4.04
N ILE A 91 -0.62 8.25 -4.16
CA ILE A 91 -1.51 8.31 -3.01
C ILE A 91 -1.87 6.85 -2.73
N CYS A 92 -1.59 6.37 -1.54
CA CYS A 92 -1.70 4.95 -1.23
C CYS A 92 -2.96 4.66 -0.44
N ILE A 93 -3.77 3.73 -0.93
CA ILE A 93 -5.03 3.33 -0.30
C ILE A 93 -4.95 1.87 0.12
N LYS A 94 -5.35 1.57 1.35
CA LYS A 94 -5.40 0.20 1.86
C LYS A 94 -6.84 -0.20 2.10
N VAL A 95 -7.22 -1.38 1.63
CA VAL A 95 -8.59 -1.89 1.76
C VAL A 95 -8.58 -3.28 2.37
N ASP A 96 -9.52 -3.51 3.30
CA ASP A 96 -9.76 -4.84 3.87
C ASP A 96 -10.89 -5.46 3.05
N ARG A 97 -10.60 -6.56 2.36
CA ARG A 97 -11.61 -7.19 1.51
C ARG A 97 -12.79 -7.73 2.31
N GLU A 98 -12.58 -8.02 3.57
CA GLU A 98 -13.65 -8.53 4.41
C GLU A 98 -14.62 -7.42 4.80
N GLU A 99 -14.14 -6.17 4.80
CA GLU A 99 -14.97 -5.03 5.10
C GLU A 99 -15.61 -4.47 3.82
N ARG A 100 -14.89 -4.51 2.72
CA ARG A 100 -15.36 -3.98 1.44
C ARG A 100 -15.24 -5.02 0.32
N PRO A 101 -16.07 -6.08 0.41
CA PRO A 101 -16.02 -7.11 -0.65
C PRO A 101 -16.44 -6.58 -2.02
N ASP A 102 -17.19 -5.48 -2.05
CA ASP A 102 -17.60 -4.86 -3.32
C ASP A 102 -16.38 -4.29 -4.05
N ILE A 103 -15.50 -3.62 -3.34
CA ILE A 103 -14.28 -3.06 -3.92
C ILE A 103 -13.35 -4.20 -4.35
N ASP A 104 -13.24 -5.21 -3.50
CA ASP A 104 -12.42 -6.36 -3.81
C ASP A 104 -12.88 -7.04 -5.10
N ALA A 105 -14.16 -7.29 -5.23
CA ALA A 105 -14.69 -7.99 -6.41
C ALA A 105 -14.46 -7.16 -7.67
N LEU A 106 -14.68 -5.87 -7.60
CA LEU A 106 -14.49 -5.00 -8.74
C LEU A 106 -13.04 -5.02 -9.22
N TYR A 107 -12.10 -4.84 -8.31
CA TYR A 107 -10.70 -4.75 -8.74
C TYR A 107 -10.07 -6.13 -8.99
N MET A 108 -10.65 -7.19 -8.45
CA MET A 108 -10.23 -8.53 -8.83
C MET A 108 -10.59 -8.78 -10.30
N THR A 109 -11.78 -8.31 -10.73
CA THR A 109 -12.15 -8.40 -12.13
C THR A 109 -11.20 -7.60 -13.01
N VAL A 110 -10.80 -6.41 -12.54
CA VAL A 110 -9.84 -5.60 -13.27
C VAL A 110 -8.52 -6.34 -13.42
N ALA A 111 -8.05 -6.95 -12.34
CA ALA A 111 -6.78 -7.67 -12.38
C ALA A 111 -6.84 -8.83 -13.38
N GLN A 112 -7.94 -9.56 -13.34
CA GLN A 112 -8.10 -10.70 -14.26
C GLN A 112 -8.17 -10.24 -15.71
N THR A 113 -8.77 -9.08 -15.94
CA THR A 113 -8.87 -8.53 -17.28
C THR A 113 -7.50 -8.04 -17.77
N LEU A 114 -6.74 -7.40 -16.91
CA LEU A 114 -5.45 -6.83 -17.32
C LEU A 114 -4.34 -7.87 -17.40
N THR A 115 -4.37 -8.88 -16.54
CA THR A 115 -3.25 -9.79 -16.43
C THR A 115 -3.59 -11.25 -16.66
N GLY A 116 -4.86 -11.59 -16.65
CA GLY A 116 -5.27 -12.98 -16.77
C GLY A 116 -5.29 -13.74 -15.46
N SER A 117 -4.94 -13.10 -14.35
CA SER A 117 -4.92 -13.77 -13.06
C SER A 117 -5.27 -12.80 -11.95
N GLY A 118 -5.46 -13.31 -10.75
CA GLY A 118 -5.75 -12.48 -9.59
C GLY A 118 -5.40 -13.22 -8.32
N GLY A 119 -5.50 -12.55 -7.20
CA GLY A 119 -5.16 -13.14 -5.91
C GLY A 119 -4.92 -12.03 -4.90
N TRP A 120 -4.52 -12.42 -3.71
CA TRP A 120 -4.21 -11.47 -2.65
C TRP A 120 -2.78 -11.69 -2.18
N PRO A 121 -2.08 -10.60 -1.87
CA PRO A 121 -2.56 -9.22 -1.88
C PRO A 121 -2.83 -8.77 -3.31
N LEU A 122 -3.81 -7.93 -3.49
CA LEU A 122 -4.15 -7.42 -4.81
C LEU A 122 -3.64 -5.99 -4.91
N THR A 123 -2.87 -5.69 -5.95
CA THR A 123 -2.29 -4.36 -6.17
C THR A 123 -2.83 -3.79 -7.46
N ILE A 124 -3.39 -2.59 -7.37
CA ILE A 124 -3.91 -1.89 -8.55
C ILE A 124 -3.33 -0.49 -8.56
N ILE A 125 -2.88 -0.03 -9.72
CA ILE A 125 -2.48 1.36 -9.87
C ILE A 125 -3.44 1.99 -10.86
N MET A 126 -3.98 3.14 -10.50
CA MET A 126 -4.98 3.80 -11.32
C MET A 126 -4.78 5.31 -11.30
N THR A 127 -5.37 5.97 -12.28
CA THR A 127 -5.33 7.42 -12.32
C THR A 127 -6.17 8.00 -11.20
N PRO A 128 -6.04 9.30 -10.90
CA PRO A 128 -6.89 9.91 -9.89
C PRO A 128 -8.38 9.80 -10.24
N ASP A 129 -8.71 9.57 -11.50
CA ASP A 129 -10.09 9.41 -11.94
C ASP A 129 -10.54 7.96 -11.95
N ARG A 130 -9.77 7.09 -11.28
CA ARG A 130 -10.11 5.68 -11.08
C ARG A 130 -10.04 4.84 -12.35
N GLU A 131 -9.10 5.19 -13.21
CA GLU A 131 -8.87 4.38 -14.42
C GLU A 131 -7.65 3.50 -14.18
N PRO A 132 -7.86 2.19 -13.98
CA PRO A 132 -6.73 1.31 -13.67
C PRO A 132 -5.87 1.05 -14.89
N PHE A 133 -4.57 1.03 -14.70
CA PHE A 133 -3.64 0.74 -15.80
C PHE A 133 -2.56 -0.26 -15.40
N PHE A 134 -2.56 -0.73 -14.16
CA PHE A 134 -1.60 -1.74 -13.73
C PHE A 134 -2.25 -2.60 -12.66
N ALA A 135 -1.99 -3.90 -12.73
CA ALA A 135 -2.45 -4.83 -11.69
C ALA A 135 -1.39 -5.87 -11.44
N ALA A 136 -1.28 -6.29 -10.19
CA ALA A 136 -0.39 -7.37 -9.79
C ALA A 136 -0.91 -7.91 -8.47
N THR A 137 -0.38 -9.06 -8.07
CA THR A 137 -0.70 -9.58 -6.75
C THR A 137 0.49 -9.26 -5.85
N TYR A 138 1.17 -10.27 -5.31
CA TYR A 138 2.32 -10.03 -4.49
C TYR A 138 3.46 -9.41 -5.31
N ILE A 139 4.08 -8.37 -4.77
CA ILE A 139 5.22 -7.74 -5.41
C ILE A 139 6.35 -7.74 -4.39
N PRO A 140 7.46 -8.43 -4.67
CA PRO A 140 8.58 -8.47 -3.72
C PRO A 140 9.25 -7.11 -3.64
N LYS A 141 10.03 -6.88 -2.60
CA LYS A 141 10.73 -5.61 -2.45
C LYS A 141 11.68 -5.39 -3.62
N GLU A 142 12.41 -6.43 -4.00
CA GLU A 142 13.37 -6.34 -5.08
C GLU A 142 13.06 -7.37 -6.14
N SER A 143 13.49 -7.12 -7.35
CA SER A 143 13.24 -8.04 -8.45
C SER A 143 13.93 -9.36 -8.20
N ARG A 144 13.22 -10.44 -8.48
CA ARG A 144 13.80 -11.77 -8.36
C ARG A 144 12.90 -12.76 -9.08
N PHE A 145 13.47 -13.87 -9.49
CA PHE A 145 12.74 -14.94 -10.16
C PHE A 145 11.90 -14.45 -11.33
N GLY A 146 12.42 -13.47 -12.04
CA GLY A 146 11.72 -12.98 -13.21
C GLY A 146 10.60 -12.00 -12.90
N SER A 147 10.34 -11.72 -11.62
CA SER A 147 9.32 -10.75 -11.23
C SER A 147 9.97 -9.43 -10.89
N ASN A 148 9.35 -8.35 -11.25
CA ASN A 148 9.83 -7.03 -10.88
C ASN A 148 9.43 -6.74 -9.44
N GLY A 149 10.27 -6.05 -8.72
CA GLY A 149 9.99 -5.73 -7.32
C GLY A 149 9.43 -4.34 -7.13
N CYS A 150 9.03 -4.04 -5.91
CA CYS A 150 8.46 -2.74 -5.58
C CYS A 150 9.41 -1.60 -5.89
N LEU A 151 10.68 -1.77 -5.64
CA LEU A 151 11.63 -0.70 -5.89
C LEU A 151 11.70 -0.35 -7.37
N LEU A 152 11.60 -1.34 -8.23
CA LEU A 152 11.62 -1.10 -9.66
C LEU A 152 10.37 -0.36 -10.11
N TYR A 153 9.21 -0.77 -9.63
CA TYR A 153 7.96 -0.15 -10.05
C TYR A 153 7.83 1.30 -9.57
N THR A 154 8.42 1.62 -8.43
CA THR A 154 8.26 2.96 -7.87
C THR A 154 9.43 3.87 -8.15
N SER A 155 10.49 3.34 -8.72
CA SER A 155 11.66 4.13 -9.02
C SER A 155 11.38 5.06 -10.19
N PRO A 156 11.95 6.24 -10.21
CA PRO A 156 11.79 7.14 -11.35
C PRO A 156 12.70 6.60 -12.43
N SER A 157 12.41 5.51 -12.92
CA SER A 157 13.27 4.81 -13.75
C SER A 157 13.48 5.35 -15.05
N PRO A 158 14.60 5.21 -15.48
CA PRO A 158 14.89 5.59 -16.79
C PRO A 158 14.29 4.72 -17.84
N ARG A 159 13.62 3.72 -17.44
CA ARG A 159 13.01 2.97 -18.45
C ARG A 159 12.09 3.81 -19.13
N ASP A 160 11.77 4.84 -18.50
CA ASP A 160 10.97 5.73 -19.13
C ASP A 160 11.72 6.37 -20.18
N SER A 161 12.92 6.29 -20.15
CA SER A 161 13.65 6.97 -21.16
C SER A 161 13.85 6.12 -22.35
#